data_a6f8da23e84fc84a62d75ea411967ad7
#
_entry.id   a6f8da23e84fc84a62d75ea411967ad7
#
_cell.length_a   1.000
_cell.length_b   1.000
_cell.length_c   1.000
_cell.angle_alpha   90.00
_cell.angle_beta   90.00
_cell.angle_gamma   90.00
#
_symmetry.space_group_name_H-M   'P 1'
#
loop_
_entity.id
_entity.type
_entity.pdbx_description
1 polymer ?
#
loop_
_entity_poly.entity_id
_entity_poly.type
_entity_poly.pdbx_seq_one_letter_code
_entity_poly.pdbx_strand_id
1 'polypeptide(L)'
;MYDVNYLSTYPFFEKQLEIFGAVALHDALTGVIARPFILGFVHALIDAGTPFTLAMIDLDNFKDINDNYGHKTGDAVLASVGEKTRAFFGTDGIVGRFGGDEFLAVYLKNNAYDDIHDLFDRLYSRTDGVFRKEMTVNGVTTFVTATVGSASFPDNARDFDTLFSLIDKALYRGKSKGRNCYIIYVESKHASLEIPKMSKRSLYDTFRQLGAAFDEEGSVHEKLAWAFRTIEENLRMHRLLWIDGKYVMHDAQTGDVLGVYPEVAGMMKNGIYAATNFSDMYNYSHALADALKGIGMESALIMQVTHRRRELGYLVVCPEVHTMHLWQDEEIAAIYVLCRMLAWELVKQRE
;
A
#
# COMPACT_ATOMS: atom_id res chain seq x y z
N MET A 1 7.16 -17.61 21.84
CA MET A 1 8.59 -17.20 21.77
C MET A 1 9.40 -18.31 21.12
N TYR A 2 10.52 -18.00 20.51
CA TYR A 2 11.47 -19.00 20.01
C TYR A 2 12.18 -19.72 21.16
N ASP A 3 12.58 -20.98 20.93
CA ASP A 3 13.44 -21.70 21.83
C ASP A 3 14.83 -21.04 21.87
N VAL A 4 15.35 -20.81 23.07
CA VAL A 4 16.68 -20.20 23.29
C VAL A 4 17.79 -21.08 22.66
N ASN A 5 17.69 -22.41 22.78
CA ASN A 5 18.66 -23.31 22.17
C ASN A 5 18.70 -23.23 20.67
N TYR A 6 17.49 -23.04 20.02
CA TYR A 6 17.42 -22.83 18.59
C TYR A 6 18.05 -21.50 18.18
N LEU A 7 17.73 -20.39 18.88
CA LEU A 7 18.33 -19.09 18.59
C LEU A 7 19.86 -19.11 18.77
N SER A 8 20.36 -19.80 19.82
CA SER A 8 21.80 -19.90 20.07
C SER A 8 22.58 -20.65 18.99
N THR A 9 21.91 -21.33 18.05
CA THR A 9 22.60 -21.93 16.90
C THR A 9 23.10 -20.85 15.91
N TYR A 10 22.62 -19.63 16.03
CA TYR A 10 23.05 -18.48 15.23
C TYR A 10 23.95 -17.56 16.06
N PRO A 11 25.22 -17.33 15.65
CA PRO A 11 26.18 -16.52 16.44
C PRO A 11 25.67 -15.13 16.78
N PHE A 12 24.85 -14.53 15.88
CA PHE A 12 24.22 -13.25 16.14
C PHE A 12 23.30 -13.32 17.37
N PHE A 13 22.35 -14.26 17.38
CA PHE A 13 21.40 -14.38 18.49
C PHE A 13 22.03 -14.87 19.77
N GLU A 14 23.02 -15.76 19.70
CA GLU A 14 23.80 -16.20 20.87
C GLU A 14 24.34 -14.97 21.61
N LYS A 15 25.03 -14.07 20.91
CA LYS A 15 25.57 -12.85 21.49
C LYS A 15 24.48 -11.93 22.04
N GLN A 16 23.33 -11.78 21.33
CA GLN A 16 22.24 -10.94 21.82
C GLN A 16 21.57 -11.52 23.07
N LEU A 17 21.45 -12.86 23.16
CA LEU A 17 20.91 -13.53 24.32
C LEU A 17 21.77 -13.31 25.58
N GLU A 18 23.11 -13.32 25.43
CA GLU A 18 24.03 -13.00 26.52
C GLU A 18 23.88 -11.56 27.04
N ILE A 19 23.68 -10.61 26.11
CA ILE A 19 23.63 -9.18 26.45
C ILE A 19 22.25 -8.77 27.00
N PHE A 20 21.17 -9.19 26.37
CA PHE A 20 19.81 -8.67 26.61
C PHE A 20 18.86 -9.70 27.24
N GLY A 21 19.20 -10.98 27.19
CA GLY A 21 18.34 -12.09 27.62
C GLY A 21 17.19 -12.36 26.63
N ALA A 22 16.57 -13.51 26.75
CA ALA A 22 15.58 -14.02 25.80
C ALA A 22 14.32 -13.14 25.68
N VAL A 23 13.86 -12.56 26.78
CA VAL A 23 12.62 -11.75 26.77
C VAL A 23 12.77 -10.51 25.91
N ALA A 24 13.92 -9.83 25.95
CA ALA A 24 14.17 -8.61 25.21
C ALA A 24 14.25 -8.83 23.68
N LEU A 25 14.62 -10.05 23.25
CA LEU A 25 14.71 -10.37 21.84
C LEU A 25 13.36 -10.51 21.16
N HIS A 26 12.29 -10.70 21.92
CA HIS A 26 10.97 -10.97 21.37
C HIS A 26 10.05 -9.74 21.43
N ASP A 27 9.21 -9.59 20.41
CA ASP A 27 8.09 -8.66 20.45
C ASP A 27 7.09 -9.09 21.52
N ALA A 28 6.76 -8.18 22.44
CA ALA A 28 5.94 -8.49 23.60
C ALA A 28 4.51 -8.94 23.26
N LEU A 29 3.97 -8.49 22.12
CA LEU A 29 2.62 -8.84 21.69
C LEU A 29 2.58 -10.18 20.94
N THR A 30 3.47 -10.36 19.98
CA THR A 30 3.40 -11.47 19.01
C THR A 30 4.31 -12.64 19.34
N GLY A 31 5.31 -12.44 20.21
CA GLY A 31 6.28 -13.47 20.60
C GLY A 31 7.24 -13.89 19.47
N VAL A 32 7.24 -13.22 18.32
CA VAL A 32 8.28 -13.35 17.29
C VAL A 32 9.47 -12.43 17.62
N ILE A 33 10.54 -12.45 16.84
CA ILE A 33 11.70 -11.58 17.08
C ILE A 33 11.30 -10.11 16.96
N ALA A 34 11.74 -9.26 17.87
CA ALA A 34 11.52 -7.84 17.83
C ALA A 34 12.33 -7.18 16.70
N ARG A 35 11.79 -6.08 16.13
CA ARG A 35 12.34 -5.37 14.96
C ARG A 35 13.85 -5.15 14.98
N PRO A 36 14.48 -4.58 16.03
CA PRO A 36 15.92 -4.33 16.00
C PRO A 36 16.75 -5.59 15.86
N PHE A 37 16.30 -6.70 16.42
CA PHE A 37 17.03 -7.96 16.39
C PHE A 37 16.82 -8.73 15.08
N ILE A 38 15.63 -8.70 14.48
CA ILE A 38 15.44 -9.32 13.16
C ILE A 38 16.22 -8.56 12.07
N LEU A 39 16.26 -7.23 12.12
CA LEU A 39 17.06 -6.43 11.21
C LEU A 39 18.56 -6.66 11.41
N GLY A 40 19.03 -6.66 12.66
CA GLY A 40 20.42 -6.98 12.98
C GLY A 40 20.83 -8.37 12.51
N PHE A 41 19.93 -9.35 12.60
CA PHE A 41 20.18 -10.70 12.09
C PHE A 41 20.33 -10.72 10.56
N VAL A 42 19.47 -10.01 9.84
CA VAL A 42 19.57 -9.88 8.37
C VAL A 42 20.90 -9.25 7.98
N HIS A 43 21.34 -8.16 8.64
CA HIS A 43 22.66 -7.58 8.41
C HIS A 43 23.79 -8.57 8.69
N ALA A 44 23.73 -9.30 9.79
CA ALA A 44 24.75 -10.31 10.12
C ALA A 44 24.85 -11.43 9.07
N LEU A 45 23.72 -11.84 8.47
CA LEU A 45 23.71 -12.83 7.38
C LEU A 45 24.35 -12.26 6.11
N ILE A 46 24.06 -11.00 5.77
CA ILE A 46 24.65 -10.31 4.62
C ILE A 46 26.17 -10.19 4.81
N ASP A 47 26.62 -9.73 5.97
CA ASP A 47 28.04 -9.58 6.30
C ASP A 47 28.78 -10.92 6.25
N ALA A 48 28.13 -12.01 6.66
CA ALA A 48 28.65 -13.37 6.58
C ALA A 48 28.58 -13.98 5.16
N GLY A 49 27.92 -13.34 4.21
CA GLY A 49 27.68 -13.88 2.88
C GLY A 49 26.76 -15.11 2.87
N THR A 50 25.96 -15.30 3.91
CA THR A 50 25.06 -16.46 4.06
C THR A 50 23.82 -16.27 3.20
N PRO A 51 23.50 -17.18 2.26
CA PRO A 51 22.32 -17.08 1.42
C PRO A 51 21.02 -17.22 2.24
N PHE A 52 20.02 -16.41 1.92
CA PHE A 52 18.67 -16.47 2.49
C PHE A 52 17.64 -15.79 1.59
N THR A 53 16.37 -16.09 1.79
CA THR A 53 15.26 -15.31 1.24
C THR A 53 14.64 -14.46 2.34
N LEU A 54 14.51 -13.16 2.08
CA LEU A 54 13.81 -12.24 2.96
C LEU A 54 12.41 -11.98 2.39
N ALA A 55 11.40 -12.09 3.24
CA ALA A 55 10.03 -11.82 2.88
C ALA A 55 9.38 -10.83 3.86
N MET A 56 8.75 -9.79 3.31
CA MET A 56 7.84 -8.92 4.05
C MET A 56 6.43 -9.48 3.94
N ILE A 57 5.77 -9.66 5.05
CA ILE A 57 4.39 -10.14 5.18
C ILE A 57 3.58 -8.99 5.76
N ASP A 58 2.58 -8.53 5.04
CA ASP A 58 1.72 -7.40 5.42
C ASP A 58 0.27 -7.91 5.48
N LEU A 59 -0.41 -7.73 6.62
CA LEU A 59 -1.78 -8.19 6.80
C LEU A 59 -2.75 -7.28 6.06
N ASP A 60 -3.50 -7.86 5.15
CA ASP A 60 -4.44 -7.10 4.32
C ASP A 60 -5.60 -6.55 5.16
N ASN A 61 -5.87 -5.25 4.99
CA ASN A 61 -7.01 -4.56 5.61
C ASN A 61 -7.06 -4.72 7.15
N PHE A 62 -5.91 -4.85 7.81
CA PHE A 62 -5.82 -5.02 9.27
C PHE A 62 -6.50 -3.87 10.04
N LYS A 63 -6.48 -2.66 9.47
CA LYS A 63 -7.21 -1.51 10.02
C LYS A 63 -8.70 -1.80 10.15
N ASP A 64 -9.32 -2.46 9.17
CA ASP A 64 -10.74 -2.80 9.22
C ASP A 64 -11.06 -3.74 10.38
N ILE A 65 -10.13 -4.64 10.74
CA ILE A 65 -10.27 -5.50 11.93
C ILE A 65 -10.30 -4.65 13.20
N ASN A 66 -9.39 -3.69 13.32
CA ASN A 66 -9.38 -2.77 14.46
C ASN A 66 -10.63 -1.90 14.53
N ASP A 67 -11.05 -1.34 13.40
CA ASP A 67 -12.20 -0.44 13.33
C ASP A 67 -13.53 -1.17 13.62
N ASN A 68 -13.66 -2.43 13.18
CA ASN A 68 -14.88 -3.21 13.36
C ASN A 68 -14.95 -3.95 14.72
N TYR A 69 -13.81 -4.43 15.24
CA TYR A 69 -13.77 -5.32 16.41
C TYR A 69 -12.94 -4.78 17.57
N GLY A 70 -12.33 -3.61 17.40
CA GLY A 70 -11.50 -2.94 18.41
C GLY A 70 -10.07 -3.45 18.49
N HIS A 71 -9.17 -2.59 18.98
CA HIS A 71 -7.73 -2.86 19.06
C HIS A 71 -7.35 -4.13 19.83
N LYS A 72 -8.11 -4.51 20.87
CA LYS A 72 -7.85 -5.77 21.60
C LYS A 72 -8.03 -7.00 20.72
N THR A 73 -8.99 -6.98 19.80
CA THR A 73 -9.18 -8.07 18.83
C THR A 73 -8.08 -8.06 17.78
N GLY A 74 -7.69 -6.86 17.28
CA GLY A 74 -6.54 -6.73 16.39
C GLY A 74 -5.25 -7.24 17.01
N ASP A 75 -4.97 -6.89 18.26
CA ASP A 75 -3.81 -7.41 19.00
C ASP A 75 -3.81 -8.94 19.11
N ALA A 76 -4.98 -9.54 19.39
CA ALA A 76 -5.12 -10.99 19.45
C ALA A 76 -4.92 -11.66 18.06
N VAL A 77 -5.34 -11.00 16.97
CA VAL A 77 -5.07 -11.44 15.59
C VAL A 77 -3.56 -11.40 15.33
N LEU A 78 -2.88 -10.30 15.65
CA LEU A 78 -1.42 -10.16 15.48
C LEU A 78 -0.66 -11.22 16.25
N ALA A 79 -1.03 -11.47 17.51
CA ALA A 79 -0.43 -12.52 18.33
C ALA A 79 -0.60 -13.90 17.70
N SER A 80 -1.81 -14.23 17.24
CA SER A 80 -2.10 -15.50 16.58
C SER A 80 -1.36 -15.66 15.24
N VAL A 81 -1.28 -14.59 14.44
CA VAL A 81 -0.49 -14.58 13.18
C VAL A 81 0.98 -14.80 13.47
N GLY A 82 1.55 -14.09 14.44
CA GLY A 82 2.94 -14.24 14.84
C GLY A 82 3.26 -15.68 15.26
N GLU A 83 2.41 -16.30 16.10
CA GLU A 83 2.56 -17.68 16.54
C GLU A 83 2.50 -18.65 15.35
N LYS A 84 1.48 -18.55 14.50
CA LYS A 84 1.27 -19.45 13.36
C LYS A 84 2.38 -19.31 12.32
N THR A 85 2.80 -18.08 12.01
CA THR A 85 3.88 -17.83 11.05
C THR A 85 5.20 -18.39 11.58
N ARG A 86 5.50 -18.15 12.87
CA ARG A 86 6.67 -18.75 13.52
C ARG A 86 6.65 -20.29 13.47
N ALA A 87 5.49 -20.89 13.77
CA ALA A 87 5.33 -22.34 13.72
C ALA A 87 5.46 -22.89 12.28
N PHE A 88 4.96 -22.16 11.28
CA PHE A 88 5.04 -22.53 9.87
C PHE A 88 6.50 -22.57 9.38
N PHE A 89 7.30 -21.55 9.69
CA PHE A 89 8.71 -21.53 9.30
C PHE A 89 9.55 -22.51 10.13
N GLY A 90 9.13 -22.85 11.34
CA GLY A 90 9.77 -23.85 12.21
C GLY A 90 11.25 -23.59 12.41
N THR A 91 12.08 -24.55 12.03
CA THR A 91 13.56 -24.46 12.04
C THR A 91 14.15 -24.02 10.70
N ASP A 92 13.33 -23.79 9.71
CA ASP A 92 13.76 -23.42 8.37
C ASP A 92 13.90 -21.90 8.19
N GLY A 93 13.43 -21.14 9.20
CA GLY A 93 13.52 -19.69 9.17
C GLY A 93 13.21 -19.00 10.49
N ILE A 94 13.43 -17.70 10.50
CA ILE A 94 13.17 -16.84 11.65
C ILE A 94 12.21 -15.73 11.24
N VAL A 95 11.19 -15.50 12.06
CA VAL A 95 10.18 -14.47 11.85
C VAL A 95 10.34 -13.39 12.91
N GLY A 96 10.28 -12.13 12.49
CA GLY A 96 10.26 -10.97 13.37
C GLY A 96 9.11 -10.04 13.03
N ARG A 97 8.70 -9.20 13.99
CA ARG A 97 7.75 -8.12 13.74
C ARG A 97 8.49 -6.89 13.27
N PHE A 98 8.12 -6.39 12.08
CA PHE A 98 8.74 -5.20 11.51
C PHE A 98 8.08 -3.92 12.04
N GLY A 99 6.75 -3.90 12.13
CA GLY A 99 5.98 -2.78 12.69
C GLY A 99 4.50 -2.97 12.41
N GLY A 100 3.63 -2.38 13.23
CA GLY A 100 2.18 -2.44 12.99
C GLY A 100 1.68 -3.88 12.72
N ASP A 101 1.22 -4.10 11.52
CA ASP A 101 0.72 -5.35 10.94
C ASP A 101 1.71 -6.05 10.00
N GLU A 102 2.98 -5.63 10.01
CA GLU A 102 4.04 -6.13 9.14
C GLU A 102 4.99 -7.08 9.88
N PHE A 103 5.29 -8.21 9.24
CA PHE A 103 6.26 -9.20 9.72
C PHE A 103 7.36 -9.42 8.68
N LEU A 104 8.58 -9.67 9.15
CA LEU A 104 9.71 -10.12 8.35
C LEU A 104 9.95 -11.60 8.58
N ALA A 105 10.04 -12.38 7.51
CA ALA A 105 10.46 -13.78 7.57
C ALA A 105 11.79 -13.94 6.82
N VAL A 106 12.78 -14.52 7.53
CA VAL A 106 14.08 -14.89 6.97
C VAL A 106 14.08 -16.39 6.77
N TYR A 107 14.01 -16.84 5.51
CA TYR A 107 14.05 -18.26 5.15
C TYR A 107 15.49 -18.67 4.83
N LEU A 108 15.99 -19.70 5.52
CA LEU A 108 17.41 -20.06 5.58
C LEU A 108 17.78 -21.35 4.84
N LYS A 109 16.83 -21.90 4.06
CA LYS A 109 17.05 -23.11 3.28
C LYS A 109 17.46 -22.77 1.84
N ASN A 110 16.79 -23.32 0.87
CA ASN A 110 17.09 -23.14 -0.54
C ASN A 110 16.47 -21.84 -1.09
N ASN A 111 17.24 -21.07 -1.84
CA ASN A 111 16.84 -19.83 -2.48
C ASN A 111 16.34 -20.02 -3.94
N ALA A 112 16.27 -21.26 -4.44
CA ALA A 112 15.74 -21.49 -5.77
C ALA A 112 14.28 -21.05 -5.88
N TYR A 113 13.93 -20.45 -7.03
CA TYR A 113 12.59 -19.87 -7.23
C TYR A 113 11.47 -20.88 -6.93
N ASP A 114 11.60 -22.12 -7.41
CA ASP A 114 10.58 -23.15 -7.22
C ASP A 114 10.41 -23.54 -5.75
N ASP A 115 11.48 -23.61 -4.98
CA ASP A 115 11.42 -23.92 -3.52
C ASP A 115 10.75 -22.79 -2.74
N ILE A 116 11.02 -21.53 -3.12
CA ILE A 116 10.38 -20.35 -2.51
C ILE A 116 8.91 -20.28 -2.91
N HIS A 117 8.59 -20.61 -4.18
CA HIS A 117 7.23 -20.70 -4.66
C HIS A 117 6.44 -21.75 -3.88
N ASP A 118 6.97 -22.96 -3.73
CA ASP A 118 6.36 -24.04 -2.95
C ASP A 118 6.18 -23.68 -1.48
N LEU A 119 7.15 -22.96 -0.88
CA LEU A 119 7.05 -22.44 0.48
C LEU A 119 5.84 -21.51 0.62
N PHE A 120 5.70 -20.54 -0.28
CA PHE A 120 4.59 -19.60 -0.20
C PHE A 120 3.26 -20.21 -0.61
N ASP A 121 3.21 -21.15 -1.55
CA ASP A 121 1.99 -21.91 -1.81
C ASP A 121 1.49 -22.65 -0.58
N ARG A 122 2.39 -23.26 0.20
CA ARG A 122 2.05 -23.87 1.49
C ARG A 122 1.60 -22.82 2.51
N LEU A 123 2.23 -21.63 2.55
CA LEU A 123 1.86 -20.55 3.47
C LEU A 123 0.39 -20.11 3.26
N TYR A 124 -0.08 -20.15 2.01
CA TYR A 124 -1.44 -19.82 1.59
C TYR A 124 -2.38 -21.05 1.46
N SER A 125 -1.92 -22.22 1.81
CA SER A 125 -2.72 -23.46 1.77
C SER A 125 -3.93 -23.36 2.70
N ARG A 126 -5.09 -23.79 2.23
CA ARG A 126 -6.31 -23.81 3.04
C ARG A 126 -6.27 -24.82 4.18
N THR A 127 -5.48 -25.88 4.05
CA THR A 127 -5.33 -26.92 5.09
C THR A 127 -4.28 -26.56 6.12
N ASP A 128 -3.05 -26.32 5.69
CA ASP A 128 -1.89 -26.24 6.57
C ASP A 128 -1.22 -24.86 6.59
N GLY A 129 -1.69 -23.92 5.76
CA GLY A 129 -1.16 -22.55 5.66
C GLY A 129 -1.55 -21.66 6.83
N VAL A 130 -1.04 -20.46 6.81
CA VAL A 130 -1.30 -19.41 7.83
C VAL A 130 -2.41 -18.46 7.36
N PHE A 131 -2.43 -18.12 6.07
CA PHE A 131 -3.34 -17.13 5.48
C PHE A 131 -4.46 -17.79 4.67
N ARG A 132 -5.44 -16.98 4.24
CA ARG A 132 -6.67 -17.42 3.57
C ARG A 132 -7.54 -18.31 4.45
N LYS A 133 -7.58 -18.00 5.74
CA LYS A 133 -8.32 -18.78 6.73
C LYS A 133 -9.14 -17.90 7.65
N GLU A 134 -10.19 -18.49 8.17
CA GLU A 134 -10.86 -17.96 9.36
C GLU A 134 -9.97 -18.14 10.59
N MET A 135 -9.92 -17.09 11.37
CA MET A 135 -9.21 -17.03 12.64
C MET A 135 -10.19 -16.60 13.73
N THR A 136 -10.36 -17.43 14.74
CA THR A 136 -11.19 -17.11 15.88
C THR A 136 -10.33 -16.66 17.04
N VAL A 137 -10.50 -15.40 17.46
CA VAL A 137 -9.79 -14.80 18.60
C VAL A 137 -10.79 -14.01 19.44
N ASN A 138 -10.74 -14.14 20.76
CA ASN A 138 -11.64 -13.45 21.69
C ASN A 138 -13.14 -13.64 21.36
N GLY A 139 -13.53 -14.79 20.80
CA GLY A 139 -14.91 -15.06 20.38
C GLY A 139 -15.34 -14.40 19.07
N VAL A 140 -14.43 -13.69 18.39
CA VAL A 140 -14.65 -13.09 17.07
C VAL A 140 -13.97 -13.96 16.02
N THR A 141 -14.72 -14.32 14.97
CA THR A 141 -14.18 -15.01 13.80
C THR A 141 -14.02 -14.01 12.66
N THR A 142 -12.79 -13.87 12.16
CA THR A 142 -12.44 -13.01 11.04
C THR A 142 -11.63 -13.76 9.99
N PHE A 143 -11.74 -13.37 8.73
CA PHE A 143 -10.96 -13.98 7.64
C PHE A 143 -9.67 -13.19 7.46
N VAL A 144 -8.52 -13.84 7.72
CA VAL A 144 -7.21 -13.19 7.69
C VAL A 144 -6.50 -13.51 6.38
N THR A 145 -6.13 -12.46 5.66
CA THR A 145 -5.29 -12.52 4.46
C THR A 145 -4.04 -11.68 4.65
N ALA A 146 -3.03 -11.93 3.85
CA ALA A 146 -1.83 -11.13 3.80
C ALA A 146 -1.35 -10.97 2.36
N THR A 147 -0.57 -9.93 2.12
CA THR A 147 0.25 -9.78 0.92
C THR A 147 1.70 -9.99 1.29
N VAL A 148 2.43 -10.80 0.51
CA VAL A 148 3.83 -11.12 0.77
C VAL A 148 4.67 -10.66 -0.42
N GLY A 149 5.75 -9.91 -0.13
CA GLY A 149 6.81 -9.59 -1.09
C GLY A 149 8.12 -10.21 -0.66
N SER A 150 8.87 -10.85 -1.55
CA SER A 150 10.15 -11.48 -1.22
C SER A 150 11.23 -11.26 -2.27
N ALA A 151 12.49 -11.29 -1.80
CA ALA A 151 13.70 -11.30 -2.61
C ALA A 151 14.80 -12.09 -1.89
N SER A 152 15.76 -12.61 -2.65
CA SER A 152 16.82 -13.51 -2.17
C SER A 152 18.19 -12.82 -2.20
N PHE A 153 18.97 -13.07 -1.12
CA PHE A 153 20.38 -12.73 -1.05
C PHE A 153 21.23 -13.99 -1.28
N PRO A 154 22.29 -13.94 -2.10
CA PRO A 154 22.80 -12.79 -2.85
C PRO A 154 22.22 -12.65 -4.26
N ASP A 155 21.25 -13.49 -4.67
CA ASP A 155 20.79 -13.65 -6.06
C ASP A 155 20.14 -12.38 -6.61
N ASN A 156 19.33 -11.67 -5.82
CA ASN A 156 18.66 -10.45 -6.26
C ASN A 156 19.41 -9.18 -5.83
N ALA A 157 20.07 -9.18 -4.67
CA ALA A 157 20.79 -8.03 -4.14
C ALA A 157 21.96 -8.48 -3.27
N ARG A 158 22.97 -7.60 -3.12
CA ARG A 158 24.17 -7.86 -2.31
C ARG A 158 24.30 -6.98 -1.07
N ASP A 159 23.34 -6.10 -0.86
CA ASP A 159 23.26 -5.22 0.30
C ASP A 159 21.82 -5.13 0.80
N PHE A 160 21.67 -4.66 2.04
CA PHE A 160 20.38 -4.59 2.71
C PHE A 160 19.41 -3.62 2.03
N ASP A 161 19.86 -2.41 1.68
CA ASP A 161 18.98 -1.36 1.16
C ASP A 161 18.41 -1.75 -0.20
N THR A 162 19.25 -2.32 -1.06
CA THR A 162 18.80 -2.87 -2.35
C THR A 162 17.84 -4.02 -2.13
N LEU A 163 18.16 -5.01 -1.28
CA LEU A 163 17.30 -6.16 -1.00
C LEU A 163 15.94 -5.71 -0.49
N PHE A 164 15.92 -4.77 0.45
CA PHE A 164 14.70 -4.25 1.04
C PHE A 164 13.86 -3.50 0.01
N SER A 165 14.49 -2.69 -0.86
CA SER A 165 13.80 -2.01 -1.96
C SER A 165 13.13 -2.99 -2.94
N LEU A 166 13.77 -4.14 -3.22
CA LEU A 166 13.19 -5.16 -4.11
C LEU A 166 11.99 -5.86 -3.46
N ILE A 167 12.03 -6.08 -2.16
CA ILE A 167 10.92 -6.63 -1.38
C ILE A 167 9.73 -5.67 -1.39
N ASP A 168 9.99 -4.37 -1.20
CA ASP A 168 8.96 -3.34 -1.29
C ASP A 168 8.30 -3.34 -2.68
N LYS A 169 9.08 -3.45 -3.76
CA LYS A 169 8.55 -3.58 -5.12
C LYS A 169 7.65 -4.81 -5.28
N ALA A 170 8.08 -5.95 -4.75
CA ALA A 170 7.31 -7.18 -4.81
C ALA A 170 6.01 -7.05 -3.99
N LEU A 171 6.09 -6.51 -2.76
CA LEU A 171 4.93 -6.27 -1.90
C LEU A 171 3.93 -5.31 -2.55
N TYR A 172 4.42 -4.19 -3.07
CA TYR A 172 3.61 -3.22 -3.82
C TYR A 172 2.89 -3.89 -5.00
N ARG A 173 3.59 -4.73 -5.78
CA ARG A 173 2.98 -5.48 -6.87
C ARG A 173 1.87 -6.42 -6.38
N GLY A 174 2.05 -7.07 -5.25
CA GLY A 174 1.03 -7.92 -4.63
C GLY A 174 -0.22 -7.11 -4.23
N LYS A 175 -0.02 -5.98 -3.58
CA LYS A 175 -1.10 -5.04 -3.22
C LYS A 175 -1.85 -4.54 -4.46
N SER A 176 -1.14 -4.19 -5.54
CA SER A 176 -1.72 -3.75 -6.82
C SER A 176 -2.52 -4.84 -7.54
N LYS A 177 -2.21 -6.13 -7.32
CA LYS A 177 -2.96 -7.28 -7.87
C LYS A 177 -4.24 -7.61 -7.10
N GLY A 178 -4.61 -6.83 -6.09
CA GLY A 178 -5.81 -7.07 -5.29
C GLY A 178 -5.54 -7.74 -3.96
N ARG A 179 -4.29 -7.74 -3.50
CA ARG A 179 -3.87 -8.32 -2.21
C ARG A 179 -4.01 -9.84 -2.14
N ASN A 180 -3.91 -10.42 -0.93
CA ASN A 180 -4.11 -11.86 -0.66
C ASN A 180 -3.29 -12.75 -1.61
N CYS A 181 -2.03 -12.41 -1.81
CA CYS A 181 -1.11 -13.10 -2.72
C CYS A 181 0.34 -12.92 -2.26
N TYR A 182 1.23 -13.68 -2.85
CA TYR A 182 2.66 -13.46 -2.71
C TYR A 182 3.31 -13.12 -4.06
N ILE A 183 4.37 -12.34 -4.01
CA ILE A 183 5.21 -12.00 -5.16
C ILE A 183 6.66 -12.30 -4.79
N ILE A 184 7.27 -13.19 -5.53
CA ILE A 184 8.73 -13.42 -5.51
C ILE A 184 9.34 -12.44 -6.52
N TYR A 185 10.31 -11.64 -6.08
CA TYR A 185 10.96 -10.70 -6.98
C TYR A 185 11.69 -11.44 -8.10
N VAL A 186 11.43 -11.04 -9.33
CA VAL A 186 12.11 -11.50 -10.55
C VAL A 186 12.47 -10.27 -11.35
N GLU A 187 13.75 -10.05 -11.62
CA GLU A 187 14.26 -8.83 -12.26
C GLU A 187 13.56 -8.55 -13.60
N SER A 188 13.43 -9.54 -14.48
CA SER A 188 12.78 -9.39 -15.79
C SER A 188 11.30 -8.96 -15.74
N LYS A 189 10.63 -9.13 -14.59
CA LYS A 189 9.21 -8.80 -14.40
C LYS A 189 8.99 -7.56 -13.52
N HIS A 190 9.95 -7.23 -12.65
CA HIS A 190 9.73 -6.26 -11.58
C HIS A 190 10.76 -5.12 -11.56
N ALA A 191 11.84 -5.18 -12.36
CA ALA A 191 12.88 -4.13 -12.35
C ALA A 191 12.32 -2.75 -12.72
N SER A 192 11.40 -2.69 -13.69
CA SER A 192 10.77 -1.45 -14.16
C SER A 192 9.65 -0.92 -13.26
N LEU A 193 9.27 -1.65 -12.18
CA LEU A 193 8.30 -1.16 -11.23
C LEU A 193 8.89 -0.01 -10.42
N GLU A 194 8.29 1.16 -10.53
CA GLU A 194 8.54 2.28 -9.65
C GLU A 194 7.49 2.31 -8.54
N ILE A 195 7.94 2.32 -7.29
CA ILE A 195 7.04 2.57 -6.15
C ILE A 195 6.94 4.08 -5.99
N PRO A 196 5.74 4.67 -6.05
CA PRO A 196 5.56 6.06 -5.74
C PRO A 196 5.95 6.30 -4.26
N LYS A 197 7.14 6.85 -4.01
CA LYS A 197 7.55 7.23 -2.65
C LYS A 197 7.11 8.66 -2.40
N MET A 198 5.97 8.85 -1.76
CA MET A 198 5.67 10.12 -1.11
C MET A 198 6.29 10.15 0.29
N SER A 199 7.25 11.03 0.51
CA SER A 199 7.73 11.31 1.86
C SER A 199 6.72 12.22 2.59
N LYS A 200 6.62 12.14 3.93
CA LYS A 200 5.79 13.08 4.73
C LYS A 200 6.15 14.55 4.46
N ARG A 201 7.41 14.82 4.10
CA ARG A 201 7.89 16.15 3.71
C ARG A 201 7.32 16.55 2.35
N SER A 202 7.23 15.63 1.40
CA SER A 202 6.60 15.85 0.09
C SER A 202 5.11 16.16 0.22
N LEU A 203 4.38 15.52 1.15
CA LEU A 203 2.96 15.80 1.38
C LEU A 203 2.74 17.21 1.95
N TYR A 204 3.55 17.64 2.91
CA TYR A 204 3.49 19.02 3.44
C TYR A 204 3.80 20.04 2.36
N ASP A 205 4.85 19.81 1.55
CA ASP A 205 5.19 20.70 0.44
C ASP A 205 4.08 20.73 -0.61
N THR A 206 3.45 19.60 -0.90
CA THR A 206 2.28 19.52 -1.78
C THR A 206 1.13 20.37 -1.26
N PHE A 207 0.77 20.25 0.02
CA PHE A 207 -0.30 21.06 0.61
C PHE A 207 0.02 22.56 0.59
N ARG A 208 1.26 22.94 0.88
CA ARG A 208 1.72 24.33 0.84
C ARG A 208 1.62 24.90 -0.57
N GLN A 209 2.05 24.14 -1.59
CA GLN A 209 2.00 24.56 -2.99
C GLN A 209 0.57 24.64 -3.51
N LEU A 210 -0.30 23.67 -3.17
CA LEU A 210 -1.73 23.73 -3.49
C LEU A 210 -2.38 24.97 -2.87
N GLY A 211 -2.06 25.29 -1.59
CA GLY A 211 -2.54 26.52 -0.95
C GLY A 211 -2.15 27.75 -1.74
N ALA A 212 -0.87 27.88 -2.09
CA ALA A 212 -0.36 29.01 -2.86
C ALA A 212 -1.08 29.15 -4.23
N ALA A 213 -1.37 28.04 -4.92
CA ALA A 213 -2.11 28.07 -6.19
C ALA A 213 -3.53 28.64 -6.06
N PHE A 214 -4.18 28.46 -4.89
CA PHE A 214 -5.52 29.01 -4.64
C PHE A 214 -5.52 30.40 -4.02
N ASP A 215 -4.38 30.88 -3.50
CA ASP A 215 -4.22 32.26 -3.02
C ASP A 215 -4.01 33.28 -4.17
N GLU A 216 -3.57 32.82 -5.36
CA GLU A 216 -3.42 33.67 -6.53
C GLU A 216 -4.77 34.18 -7.05
N GLU A 217 -4.77 35.37 -7.66
CA GLU A 217 -5.94 35.89 -8.37
C GLU A 217 -6.15 35.15 -9.70
N GLY A 218 -7.38 34.72 -9.98
CA GLY A 218 -7.68 34.01 -11.22
C GLY A 218 -9.01 33.26 -11.18
N SER A 219 -9.41 32.78 -12.35
CA SER A 219 -10.57 31.91 -12.51
C SER A 219 -10.35 30.53 -11.88
N VAL A 220 -11.43 29.81 -11.62
CA VAL A 220 -11.37 28.41 -11.15
C VAL A 220 -10.51 27.55 -12.08
N HIS A 221 -10.63 27.75 -13.37
CA HIS A 221 -9.86 27.00 -14.37
C HIS A 221 -8.35 27.26 -14.22
N GLU A 222 -7.93 28.51 -14.11
CA GLU A 222 -6.51 28.87 -13.93
C GLU A 222 -5.95 28.29 -12.63
N LYS A 223 -6.71 28.36 -11.55
CA LYS A 223 -6.32 27.77 -10.25
C LYS A 223 -6.20 26.26 -10.31
N LEU A 224 -7.10 25.58 -11.03
CA LEU A 224 -7.00 24.14 -11.27
C LEU A 224 -5.78 23.78 -12.13
N ALA A 225 -5.48 24.58 -13.16
CA ALA A 225 -4.29 24.38 -13.98
C ALA A 225 -2.99 24.58 -13.19
N TRP A 226 -2.93 25.52 -12.25
CA TRP A 226 -1.79 25.68 -11.34
C TRP A 226 -1.70 24.55 -10.32
N ALA A 227 -2.81 24.16 -9.71
CA ALA A 227 -2.87 23.01 -8.80
C ALA A 227 -2.46 21.72 -9.51
N PHE A 228 -2.80 21.55 -10.79
CA PHE A 228 -2.40 20.40 -11.57
C PHE A 228 -0.89 20.24 -11.65
N ARG A 229 -0.13 21.30 -11.91
CA ARG A 229 1.35 21.24 -11.94
C ARG A 229 1.93 20.70 -10.62
N THR A 230 1.33 21.09 -9.50
CA THR A 230 1.75 20.60 -8.17
C THR A 230 1.49 19.10 -8.02
N ILE A 231 0.31 18.61 -8.44
CA ILE A 231 -0.01 17.18 -8.33
C ILE A 231 0.71 16.33 -9.38
N GLU A 232 1.00 16.88 -10.56
CA GLU A 232 1.82 16.24 -11.58
C GLU A 232 3.24 15.97 -11.05
N GLU A 233 3.88 16.99 -10.50
CA GLU A 233 5.26 16.89 -10.00
C GLU A 233 5.36 16.04 -8.72
N ASN A 234 4.46 16.25 -7.77
CA ASN A 234 4.57 15.66 -6.43
C ASN A 234 3.88 14.30 -6.31
N LEU A 235 2.81 14.06 -7.08
CA LEU A 235 1.99 12.84 -7.02
C LEU A 235 2.07 12.01 -8.31
N ARG A 236 2.81 12.48 -9.33
CA ARG A 236 2.91 11.84 -10.66
C ARG A 236 1.53 11.60 -11.31
N MET A 237 0.63 12.55 -11.13
CA MET A 237 -0.66 12.53 -11.78
C MET A 237 -0.54 13.11 -13.18
N HIS A 238 -1.16 12.46 -14.15
CA HIS A 238 -1.04 12.83 -15.56
C HIS A 238 -2.20 13.68 -16.08
N ARG A 239 -3.38 13.55 -15.44
CA ARG A 239 -4.58 14.32 -15.78
C ARG A 239 -5.32 14.75 -14.53
N LEU A 240 -5.83 15.98 -14.60
CA LEU A 240 -6.82 16.52 -13.67
C LEU A 240 -8.02 16.99 -14.48
N LEU A 241 -9.18 16.40 -14.18
CA LEU A 241 -10.44 16.78 -14.84
C LEU A 241 -11.40 17.30 -13.78
N TRP A 242 -12.27 18.20 -14.20
CA TRP A 242 -13.31 18.77 -13.35
C TRP A 242 -14.68 18.49 -13.94
N ILE A 243 -15.54 17.83 -13.19
CA ILE A 243 -16.96 17.65 -13.54
C ILE A 243 -17.77 18.65 -12.71
N ASP A 244 -18.38 19.60 -13.37
CA ASP A 244 -19.14 20.68 -12.72
C ASP A 244 -20.50 20.22 -12.18
N GLY A 245 -21.23 21.11 -11.52
CA GLY A 245 -22.56 20.81 -10.96
C GLY A 245 -23.66 20.56 -12.00
N LYS A 246 -23.33 20.61 -13.30
CA LYS A 246 -24.20 20.19 -14.42
C LYS A 246 -23.69 18.89 -15.06
N TYR A 247 -22.72 18.24 -14.41
CA TYR A 247 -22.07 17.02 -14.87
C TYR A 247 -21.25 17.15 -16.15
N VAL A 248 -20.89 18.38 -16.54
CA VAL A 248 -20.01 18.64 -17.70
C VAL A 248 -18.56 18.43 -17.24
N MET A 249 -17.84 17.56 -17.93
CA MET A 249 -16.43 17.27 -17.66
C MET A 249 -15.54 18.19 -18.49
N HIS A 250 -14.62 18.86 -17.82
CA HIS A 250 -13.63 19.77 -18.39
C HIS A 250 -12.22 19.25 -18.09
N ASP A 251 -11.33 19.38 -19.05
CA ASP A 251 -9.90 19.20 -18.79
C ASP A 251 -9.35 20.44 -18.06
N ALA A 252 -8.73 20.24 -16.90
CA ALA A 252 -8.23 21.35 -16.09
C ALA A 252 -7.00 22.04 -16.72
N GLN A 253 -6.31 21.38 -17.65
CA GLN A 253 -5.12 21.92 -18.32
C GLN A 253 -5.50 22.75 -19.57
N THR A 254 -6.39 22.20 -20.41
CA THR A 254 -6.74 22.81 -21.70
C THR A 254 -8.04 23.60 -21.65
N GLY A 255 -8.91 23.32 -20.68
CA GLY A 255 -10.27 23.87 -20.61
C GLY A 255 -11.29 23.20 -21.55
N ASP A 256 -10.87 22.21 -22.30
CA ASP A 256 -11.72 21.49 -23.24
C ASP A 256 -12.87 20.77 -22.55
N VAL A 257 -14.04 20.80 -23.17
CA VAL A 257 -15.19 20.01 -22.71
C VAL A 257 -15.11 18.60 -23.30
N LEU A 258 -15.07 17.61 -22.40
CA LEU A 258 -14.89 16.19 -22.76
C LEU A 258 -16.22 15.41 -22.80
N GLY A 259 -17.31 15.97 -22.28
CA GLY A 259 -18.63 15.35 -22.30
C GLY A 259 -19.46 15.64 -21.06
N VAL A 260 -20.59 14.93 -20.93
CA VAL A 260 -21.56 15.07 -19.82
C VAL A 260 -21.77 13.68 -19.20
N TYR A 261 -21.52 13.54 -17.88
CA TYR A 261 -21.48 12.26 -17.18
C TYR A 261 -22.28 12.28 -15.86
N PRO A 262 -23.63 12.31 -15.92
CA PRO A 262 -24.46 12.34 -14.71
C PRO A 262 -24.36 11.08 -13.85
N GLU A 263 -23.92 9.97 -14.42
CA GLU A 263 -23.75 8.68 -13.75
C GLU A 263 -22.70 8.73 -12.62
N VAL A 264 -21.79 9.70 -12.68
CA VAL A 264 -20.72 9.86 -11.67
C VAL A 264 -21.28 9.97 -10.27
N ALA A 265 -22.46 10.58 -10.10
CA ALA A 265 -23.11 10.70 -8.79
C ALA A 265 -23.44 9.34 -8.16
N GLY A 266 -23.85 8.37 -8.97
CA GLY A 266 -24.18 7.01 -8.52
C GLY A 266 -22.97 6.12 -8.18
N MET A 267 -21.75 6.54 -8.56
CA MET A 267 -20.54 5.77 -8.31
C MET A 267 -19.95 6.01 -6.91
N MET A 268 -20.33 7.12 -6.25
CA MET A 268 -19.67 7.59 -5.04
C MET A 268 -20.01 6.75 -3.80
N LYS A 269 -18.99 6.25 -3.10
CA LYS A 269 -19.09 5.73 -1.73
C LYS A 269 -18.39 6.70 -0.79
N ASN A 270 -19.16 7.30 0.13
CA ASN A 270 -18.63 8.33 1.04
C ASN A 270 -17.93 9.51 0.33
N GLY A 271 -18.37 9.85 -0.88
CA GLY A 271 -17.82 10.95 -1.67
C GLY A 271 -16.54 10.65 -2.43
N ILE A 272 -16.15 9.36 -2.52
CA ILE A 272 -14.97 8.92 -3.25
C ILE A 272 -15.26 7.67 -4.08
N TYR A 273 -14.62 7.57 -5.24
CA TYR A 273 -14.55 6.37 -6.07
C TYR A 273 -13.12 6.22 -6.59
N ALA A 274 -12.46 5.11 -6.27
CA ALA A 274 -11.09 4.82 -6.68
C ALA A 274 -11.08 3.58 -7.57
N ALA A 275 -10.78 3.77 -8.86
CA ALA A 275 -10.61 2.70 -9.82
C ALA A 275 -9.13 2.42 -10.03
N THR A 276 -8.68 1.22 -9.73
CA THR A 276 -7.32 0.75 -10.04
C THR A 276 -7.19 0.34 -11.52
N ASN A 277 -8.31 -0.01 -12.12
CA ASN A 277 -8.54 -0.20 -13.55
C ASN A 277 -10.01 0.09 -13.88
N PHE A 278 -10.36 0.19 -15.16
CA PHE A 278 -11.73 0.54 -15.54
C PHE A 278 -12.70 -0.63 -15.63
N SER A 279 -12.30 -1.87 -15.34
CA SER A 279 -13.22 -3.01 -15.37
C SER A 279 -14.40 -2.80 -14.43
N ASP A 280 -14.15 -2.26 -13.23
CA ASP A 280 -15.20 -1.96 -12.25
C ASP A 280 -16.01 -0.72 -12.65
N MET A 281 -15.39 0.26 -13.30
CA MET A 281 -16.08 1.48 -13.75
C MET A 281 -17.13 1.20 -14.81
N TYR A 282 -16.89 0.21 -15.68
CA TYR A 282 -17.88 -0.21 -16.69
C TYR A 282 -19.19 -0.71 -16.07
N ASN A 283 -19.18 -1.20 -14.84
CA ASN A 283 -20.40 -1.60 -14.12
C ASN A 283 -21.30 -0.41 -13.76
N TYR A 284 -20.75 0.81 -13.75
CA TYR A 284 -21.46 2.03 -13.39
C TYR A 284 -21.70 2.96 -14.59
N SER A 285 -20.69 3.18 -15.43
CA SER A 285 -20.76 4.07 -16.57
C SER A 285 -19.79 3.64 -17.68
N HIS A 286 -20.33 3.06 -18.75
CA HIS A 286 -19.57 2.79 -19.98
C HIS A 286 -19.06 4.10 -20.61
N ALA A 287 -19.91 5.14 -20.66
CA ALA A 287 -19.58 6.40 -21.31
C ALA A 287 -18.37 7.09 -20.64
N LEU A 288 -18.33 7.16 -19.30
CA LEU A 288 -17.22 7.75 -18.57
C LEU A 288 -15.93 6.90 -18.72
N ALA A 289 -16.04 5.57 -18.63
CA ALA A 289 -14.91 4.67 -18.79
C ALA A 289 -14.29 4.78 -20.20
N ASP A 290 -15.13 4.82 -21.24
CA ASP A 290 -14.69 4.98 -22.63
C ASP A 290 -14.06 6.36 -22.88
N ALA A 291 -14.61 7.42 -22.29
CA ALA A 291 -14.04 8.76 -22.38
C ALA A 291 -12.64 8.83 -21.76
N LEU A 292 -12.47 8.29 -20.56
CA LEU A 292 -11.17 8.25 -19.89
C LEU A 292 -10.16 7.38 -20.64
N LYS A 293 -10.58 6.24 -21.18
CA LYS A 293 -9.74 5.42 -22.08
C LYS A 293 -9.36 6.18 -23.36
N GLY A 294 -10.30 6.92 -23.94
CA GLY A 294 -10.08 7.70 -25.15
C GLY A 294 -8.97 8.76 -25.00
N ILE A 295 -8.74 9.25 -23.78
CA ILE A 295 -7.64 10.16 -23.44
C ILE A 295 -6.41 9.42 -22.88
N GLY A 296 -6.36 8.10 -23.03
CA GLY A 296 -5.20 7.27 -22.68
C GLY A 296 -5.10 6.85 -21.21
N MET A 297 -6.18 6.95 -20.41
CA MET A 297 -6.18 6.61 -18.99
C MET A 297 -6.62 5.18 -18.75
N GLU A 298 -6.11 4.55 -17.66
CA GLU A 298 -6.46 3.18 -17.26
C GLU A 298 -6.94 3.07 -15.81
N SER A 299 -6.71 4.10 -15.01
CA SER A 299 -7.14 4.21 -13.60
C SER A 299 -7.55 5.63 -13.28
N ALA A 300 -8.41 5.81 -12.29
CA ALA A 300 -8.89 7.14 -11.88
C ALA A 300 -9.30 7.17 -10.40
N LEU A 301 -9.04 8.30 -9.74
CA LEU A 301 -9.64 8.68 -8.48
C LEU A 301 -10.66 9.78 -8.74
N ILE A 302 -11.92 9.52 -8.40
CA ILE A 302 -12.99 10.50 -8.50
C ILE A 302 -13.38 10.91 -7.08
N MET A 303 -13.38 12.20 -6.81
CA MET A 303 -13.69 12.73 -5.50
C MET A 303 -14.72 13.85 -5.58
N GLN A 304 -15.75 13.74 -4.74
CA GLN A 304 -16.84 14.71 -4.67
C GLN A 304 -16.37 16.03 -4.04
N VAL A 305 -16.66 17.13 -4.72
CA VAL A 305 -16.42 18.50 -4.22
C VAL A 305 -17.68 19.00 -3.56
N THR A 306 -17.64 19.21 -2.24
CA THR A 306 -18.81 19.59 -1.44
C THR A 306 -18.53 20.78 -0.54
N HIS A 307 -19.52 21.66 -0.37
CA HIS A 307 -19.52 22.70 0.64
C HIS A 307 -20.82 22.68 1.45
N ARG A 308 -20.72 22.59 2.79
CA ARG A 308 -21.88 22.51 3.71
C ARG A 308 -22.94 21.50 3.27
N ARG A 309 -22.50 20.28 2.89
CA ARG A 309 -23.34 19.18 2.36
C ARG A 309 -23.96 19.43 0.97
N ARG A 310 -23.69 20.56 0.33
CA ARG A 310 -24.10 20.81 -1.06
C ARG A 310 -23.03 20.29 -1.99
N GLU A 311 -23.42 19.46 -2.95
CA GLU A 311 -22.58 19.05 -4.05
C GLU A 311 -22.32 20.23 -5.00
N LEU A 312 -21.05 20.37 -5.41
CA LEU A 312 -20.61 21.41 -6.34
C LEU A 312 -20.06 20.80 -7.63
N GLY A 313 -19.66 19.53 -7.60
CA GLY A 313 -19.10 18.77 -8.72
C GLY A 313 -18.14 17.70 -8.25
N TYR A 314 -17.25 17.25 -9.15
CA TYR A 314 -16.29 16.17 -8.87
C TYR A 314 -14.93 16.48 -9.48
N LEU A 315 -13.85 16.17 -8.77
CA LEU A 315 -12.52 16.09 -9.35
C LEU A 315 -12.23 14.66 -9.78
N VAL A 316 -11.68 14.50 -10.97
CA VAL A 316 -11.18 13.24 -11.51
C VAL A 316 -9.68 13.39 -11.70
N VAL A 317 -8.92 12.55 -11.05
CA VAL A 317 -7.47 12.53 -11.12
C VAL A 317 -7.01 11.20 -11.69
N CYS A 318 -6.17 11.25 -12.70
CA CYS A 318 -5.64 10.06 -13.35
C CYS A 318 -4.11 10.04 -13.26
N PRO A 319 -3.51 8.93 -12.83
CA PRO A 319 -2.06 8.76 -12.79
C PRO A 319 -1.49 8.58 -14.20
N GLU A 320 -0.17 8.48 -14.27
CA GLU A 320 0.54 8.28 -15.53
C GLU A 320 0.06 7.04 -16.30
N VAL A 321 0.05 7.18 -17.63
CA VAL A 321 -0.52 6.23 -18.60
C VAL A 321 0.08 4.82 -18.50
N HIS A 322 -0.74 3.78 -18.69
CA HIS A 322 -0.39 2.36 -18.83
C HIS A 322 -0.07 1.57 -17.56
N THR A 323 -0.46 2.04 -16.38
CA THR A 323 -0.30 1.25 -15.16
C THR A 323 -1.60 1.18 -14.36
N MET A 324 -1.91 -0.03 -13.88
CA MET A 324 -2.85 -0.17 -12.77
C MET A 324 -2.29 0.62 -11.60
N HIS A 325 -3.03 1.61 -11.11
CA HIS A 325 -2.60 2.46 -10.00
C HIS A 325 -3.28 2.07 -8.70
N LEU A 326 -2.48 1.83 -7.66
CA LEU A 326 -2.98 1.62 -6.32
C LEU A 326 -2.92 2.94 -5.56
N TRP A 327 -4.09 3.51 -5.31
CA TRP A 327 -4.23 4.79 -4.62
C TRP A 327 -3.72 4.71 -3.19
N GLN A 328 -2.73 5.56 -2.85
CA GLN A 328 -2.16 5.66 -1.52
C GLN A 328 -2.98 6.64 -0.66
N ASP A 329 -2.98 6.45 0.67
CA ASP A 329 -3.70 7.34 1.59
C ASP A 329 -3.23 8.80 1.48
N GLU A 330 -1.94 9.01 1.21
CA GLU A 330 -1.36 10.33 1.02
C GLU A 330 -1.85 11.02 -0.26
N GLU A 331 -1.98 10.28 -1.35
CA GLU A 331 -2.54 10.79 -2.62
C GLU A 331 -4.00 11.17 -2.43
N ILE A 332 -4.78 10.29 -1.81
CA ILE A 332 -6.18 10.53 -1.47
C ILE A 332 -6.32 11.77 -0.58
N ALA A 333 -5.46 11.91 0.44
CA ALA A 333 -5.45 13.08 1.32
C ALA A 333 -5.12 14.38 0.57
N ALA A 334 -4.15 14.36 -0.34
CA ALA A 334 -3.80 15.54 -1.13
C ALA A 334 -4.95 15.98 -2.06
N ILE A 335 -5.60 15.03 -2.74
CA ILE A 335 -6.75 15.32 -3.59
C ILE A 335 -7.95 15.77 -2.76
N TYR A 336 -8.15 15.22 -1.55
CA TYR A 336 -9.18 15.72 -0.63
C TYR A 336 -8.96 17.18 -0.26
N VAL A 337 -7.73 17.58 0.06
CA VAL A 337 -7.38 18.98 0.35
C VAL A 337 -7.66 19.86 -0.86
N LEU A 338 -7.27 19.44 -2.07
CA LEU A 338 -7.57 20.13 -3.33
C LEU A 338 -9.08 20.30 -3.53
N CYS A 339 -9.88 19.26 -3.27
CA CYS A 339 -11.35 19.35 -3.34
C CYS A 339 -11.91 20.39 -2.34
N ARG A 340 -11.34 20.50 -1.14
CA ARG A 340 -11.76 21.49 -0.14
C ARG A 340 -11.43 22.92 -0.56
N MET A 341 -10.24 23.15 -1.11
CA MET A 341 -9.84 24.45 -1.65
C MET A 341 -10.71 24.86 -2.83
N LEU A 342 -10.95 23.95 -3.76
CA LEU A 342 -11.84 24.17 -4.90
C LEU A 342 -13.27 24.49 -4.45
N ALA A 343 -13.80 23.75 -3.48
CA ALA A 343 -15.14 24.00 -2.95
C ALA A 343 -15.29 25.42 -2.38
N TRP A 344 -14.26 25.90 -1.66
CA TRP A 344 -14.24 27.27 -1.12
C TRP A 344 -14.20 28.31 -2.23
N GLU A 345 -13.38 28.13 -3.25
CA GLU A 345 -13.28 29.05 -4.39
C GLU A 345 -14.58 29.12 -5.20
N LEU A 346 -15.22 27.97 -5.46
CA LEU A 346 -16.50 27.90 -6.17
C LEU A 346 -17.64 28.62 -5.44
N VAL A 347 -17.60 28.67 -4.11
CA VAL A 347 -18.59 29.40 -3.32
C VAL A 347 -18.28 30.89 -3.34
N LYS A 348 -17.03 31.29 -3.16
CA LYS A 348 -16.56 32.68 -3.18
C LYS A 348 -16.92 33.42 -4.49
N GLN A 349 -16.83 32.72 -5.63
CA GLN A 349 -17.16 33.30 -6.93
C GLN A 349 -18.67 33.44 -7.18
N ARG A 350 -19.52 32.87 -6.32
CA ARG A 350 -21.00 32.98 -6.43
C ARG A 350 -21.60 34.03 -5.48
N GLU A 351 -20.82 34.47 -4.47
CA GLU A 351 -21.16 35.61 -3.62
C GLU A 351 -20.70 36.93 -4.24
#